data_631c6939852374698e3c4340e04ee4fa
#
_entry.id   631c6939852374698e3c4340e04ee4fa
#
_cell.length_a   1.000
_cell.length_b   1.000
_cell.length_c   1.000
_cell.angle_alpha   90.00
_cell.angle_beta   90.00
_cell.angle_gamma   90.00
#
_symmetry.space_group_name_H-M   'P 1'
#
loop_
_entity.id
_entity.type
_entity.pdbx_description
1 polymer ?
#
loop_
_entity_poly.entity_id
_entity_poly.type
_entity_poly.pdbx_seq_one_letter_code
_entity_poly.pdbx_strand_id
1 'polypeptide(L)'
;MQWWFVGAAALAGSCIAIQAAANSALRDTLESPWYAAFLSITGTMVCALLFLGCTRPTLPSGDMLRTTAWWNWIGGPLGAAFVLSGTLLVPRLGTATFLAAVVAGQLACSL
;
A
#
# COMPACT_ATOMS: atom_id res chain seq x y z
N MET A 1 17.76 -3.82 21.65
CA MET A 1 16.89 -3.46 20.50
C MET A 1 17.61 -3.78 19.21
N GLN A 2 16.92 -4.39 18.29
CA GLN A 2 17.54 -4.79 17.01
C GLN A 2 17.37 -3.63 16.01
N TRP A 3 18.29 -2.69 16.02
CA TRP A 3 18.26 -1.47 15.22
C TRP A 3 18.12 -1.70 13.71
N TRP A 4 18.56 -2.85 13.23
CA TRP A 4 18.43 -3.20 11.82
C TRP A 4 16.95 -3.41 11.40
N PHE A 5 16.05 -3.84 12.29
CA PHE A 5 14.60 -3.86 12.01
C PHE A 5 14.03 -2.46 11.85
N VAL A 6 14.51 -1.51 12.64
CA VAL A 6 14.11 -0.10 12.51
C VAL A 6 14.58 0.45 11.17
N GLY A 7 15.81 0.13 10.78
CA GLY A 7 16.34 0.50 9.45
C GLY A 7 15.51 -0.10 8.31
N ALA A 8 15.14 -1.38 8.40
CA ALA A 8 14.28 -2.03 7.41
C ALA A 8 12.89 -1.38 7.32
N ALA A 9 12.30 -1.02 8.46
CA ALA A 9 11.03 -0.30 8.50
C ALA A 9 11.13 1.10 7.87
N ALA A 10 12.24 1.81 8.09
CA ALA A 10 12.48 3.11 7.46
C ALA A 10 12.62 2.98 5.93
N LEU A 11 13.31 1.93 5.45
CA LEU A 11 13.39 1.64 4.02
C LEU A 11 12.01 1.33 3.41
N ALA A 12 11.19 0.56 4.12
CA ALA A 12 9.81 0.30 3.70
C ALA A 12 8.99 1.60 3.61
N GLY A 13 9.17 2.50 4.57
CA GLY A 13 8.56 3.84 4.53
C GLY A 13 9.02 4.66 3.31
N SER A 14 10.31 4.55 2.95
CA SER A 14 10.84 5.20 1.74
C SER A 14 10.19 4.66 0.46
N CYS A 15 9.90 3.36 0.40
CA CYS A 15 9.16 2.77 -0.72
C CYS A 15 7.76 3.38 -0.87
N ILE A 16 7.07 3.66 0.24
CA ILE A 16 5.76 4.32 0.23
C ILE A 16 5.85 5.73 -0.36
N ALA A 17 6.90 6.49 -0.01
CA ALA A 17 7.13 7.82 -0.55
C ALA A 17 7.36 7.80 -2.07
N ILE A 18 8.21 6.89 -2.53
CA ILE A 18 8.49 6.69 -3.96
C ILE A 18 7.21 6.24 -4.70
N GLN A 19 6.45 5.31 -4.12
CA GLN A 19 5.18 4.86 -4.68
C GLN A 19 4.18 6.01 -4.85
N ALA A 20 4.05 6.86 -3.83
CA ALA A 20 3.14 8.01 -3.89
C ALA A 20 3.51 9.00 -5.01
N ALA A 21 4.80 9.29 -5.16
CA ALA A 21 5.31 10.15 -6.24
C ALA A 21 5.11 9.52 -7.62
N ALA A 22 5.43 8.22 -7.77
CA ALA A 22 5.26 7.48 -9.01
C ALA A 22 3.78 7.39 -9.44
N ASN A 23 2.88 7.13 -8.50
CA ASN A 23 1.44 7.09 -8.77
C ASN A 23 0.89 8.47 -9.18
N SER A 24 1.41 9.54 -8.58
CA SER A 24 1.05 10.91 -8.98
C SER A 24 1.50 11.22 -10.41
N ALA A 25 2.74 10.85 -10.78
CA ALA A 25 3.23 11.01 -12.14
C ALA A 25 2.44 10.17 -13.14
N LEU A 26 2.07 8.94 -12.78
CA LEU A 26 1.23 8.07 -13.60
C LEU A 26 -0.17 8.67 -13.81
N ARG A 27 -0.75 9.24 -12.76
CA ARG A 27 -2.03 9.95 -12.84
C ARG A 27 -1.96 11.12 -13.82
N ASP A 28 -0.88 11.88 -13.81
CA ASP A 28 -0.72 13.03 -14.71
C ASP A 28 -0.57 12.58 -16.17
N THR A 29 0.16 11.49 -16.40
CA THR A 29 0.31 10.89 -17.75
C THR A 29 -1.00 10.32 -18.29
N LEU A 30 -1.79 9.66 -17.43
CA LEU A 30 -3.06 9.03 -17.83
C LEU A 30 -4.26 9.99 -17.75
N GLU A 31 -4.05 11.19 -17.23
CA GLU A 31 -5.09 12.18 -16.98
C GLU A 31 -6.28 11.62 -16.15
N SER A 32 -6.01 10.58 -15.35
CA SER A 32 -7.03 9.90 -14.56
C SER A 32 -6.45 9.31 -13.28
N PRO A 33 -6.93 9.74 -12.11
CA PRO A 33 -6.54 9.14 -10.84
C PRO A 33 -7.03 7.70 -10.71
N TRP A 34 -8.17 7.37 -11.32
CA TRP A 34 -8.78 6.05 -11.25
C TRP A 34 -7.95 4.99 -11.97
N TYR A 35 -7.52 5.29 -13.20
CA TYR A 35 -6.65 4.38 -13.95
C TYR A 35 -5.25 4.26 -13.33
N ALA A 36 -4.71 5.35 -12.81
CA ALA A 36 -3.43 5.31 -12.11
C ALA A 36 -3.49 4.42 -10.87
N ALA A 37 -4.52 4.57 -10.04
CA ALA A 37 -4.74 3.70 -8.88
C ALA A 37 -4.96 2.24 -9.30
N PHE A 38 -5.79 1.98 -10.30
CA PHE A 38 -6.05 0.64 -10.81
C PHE A 38 -4.78 -0.06 -11.29
N LEU A 39 -3.97 0.60 -12.10
CA LEU A 39 -2.71 0.02 -12.61
C LEU A 39 -1.69 -0.20 -11.50
N SER A 40 -1.61 0.71 -10.53
CA SER A 40 -0.73 0.55 -9.36
C SER A 40 -1.13 -0.67 -8.52
N ILE A 41 -2.41 -0.83 -8.24
CA ILE A 41 -2.95 -1.98 -7.48
C ILE A 41 -2.75 -3.27 -8.25
N THR A 42 -2.97 -3.25 -9.57
CA THR A 42 -2.71 -4.41 -10.45
C THR A 42 -1.24 -4.81 -10.42
N GLY A 43 -0.32 -3.84 -10.47
CA GLY A 43 1.12 -4.09 -10.32
C GLY A 43 1.45 -4.74 -8.98
N THR A 44 0.84 -4.26 -7.89
CA THR A 44 0.99 -4.87 -6.56
C THR A 44 0.49 -6.33 -6.55
N MET A 45 -0.65 -6.60 -7.17
CA MET A 45 -1.19 -7.96 -7.29
C MET A 45 -0.24 -8.87 -8.07
N VAL A 46 0.29 -8.40 -9.19
CA VAL A 46 1.27 -9.17 -9.99
C VAL A 46 2.51 -9.50 -9.16
N CYS A 47 3.07 -8.53 -8.43
CA CYS A 47 4.21 -8.77 -7.54
C CYS A 47 3.87 -9.79 -6.44
N ALA A 48 2.69 -9.70 -5.84
CA ALA A 48 2.24 -10.66 -4.83
C ALA A 48 2.16 -12.09 -5.39
N LEU A 49 1.63 -12.24 -6.61
CA LEU A 49 1.58 -13.55 -7.30
C LEU A 49 2.99 -14.08 -7.61
N LEU A 50 3.91 -13.22 -8.02
CA LEU A 50 5.31 -13.61 -8.23
C LEU A 50 5.97 -14.07 -6.94
N PHE A 51 5.75 -13.38 -5.82
CA PHE A 51 6.28 -13.80 -4.52
C PHE A 51 5.73 -15.15 -4.09
N LEU A 52 4.43 -15.40 -4.28
CA LEU A 52 3.82 -16.69 -4.01
C LEU A 52 4.42 -17.79 -4.90
N GLY A 53 4.62 -17.51 -6.17
CA GLY A 53 5.22 -18.46 -7.12
C GLY A 53 6.68 -18.80 -6.78
N CYS A 54 7.46 -17.83 -6.30
CA CYS A 54 8.86 -18.02 -5.92
C CYS A 54 8.99 -18.72 -4.56
N THR A 55 8.20 -18.35 -3.58
CA THR A 55 8.29 -18.89 -2.19
C THR A 55 7.54 -20.19 -2.03
N ARG A 56 6.51 -20.44 -2.84
CA ARG A 56 5.66 -21.64 -2.80
C ARG A 56 5.24 -22.05 -1.40
N PRO A 57 4.63 -21.15 -0.60
CA PRO A 57 4.19 -21.49 0.75
C PRO A 57 3.07 -22.53 0.68
N THR A 58 2.90 -23.29 1.76
CA THR A 58 1.76 -24.22 1.89
C THR A 58 0.44 -23.44 1.77
N LEU A 59 -0.47 -23.95 0.96
CA LEU A 59 -1.80 -23.34 0.82
C LEU A 59 -2.56 -23.42 2.15
N PRO A 60 -3.22 -22.33 2.56
CA PRO A 60 -4.08 -22.36 3.74
C PRO A 60 -5.26 -23.31 3.49
N SER A 61 -5.67 -24.05 4.53
CA SER A 61 -6.84 -24.91 4.44
C SER A 61 -8.13 -24.09 4.32
N GLY A 62 -9.16 -24.71 3.75
CA GLY A 62 -10.49 -24.08 3.68
C GLY A 62 -11.06 -23.72 5.05
N ASP A 63 -10.75 -24.51 6.08
CA ASP A 63 -11.19 -24.25 7.46
C ASP A 63 -10.47 -23.02 8.05
N MET A 64 -9.19 -22.84 7.79
CA MET A 64 -8.46 -21.64 8.18
C MET A 64 -9.08 -20.39 7.59
N LEU A 65 -9.46 -20.42 6.31
CA LEU A 65 -10.11 -19.30 5.64
C LEU A 65 -11.50 -19.00 6.20
N ARG A 66 -12.27 -20.04 6.53
CA ARG A 66 -13.65 -19.90 7.08
C ARG A 66 -13.66 -19.37 8.51
N THR A 67 -12.65 -19.70 9.31
CA THR A 67 -12.54 -19.24 10.71
C THR A 67 -11.96 -17.83 10.81
N THR A 68 -11.46 -17.26 9.70
CA THR A 68 -10.96 -15.90 9.68
C THR A 68 -12.09 -14.89 9.88
N ALA A 69 -11.93 -13.99 10.86
CA ALA A 69 -12.92 -12.95 11.13
C ALA A 69 -13.08 -12.02 9.90
N TRP A 70 -14.30 -11.60 9.61
CA TRP A 70 -14.62 -10.79 8.43
C TRP A 70 -13.79 -9.50 8.34
N TRP A 71 -13.52 -8.86 9.46
CA TRP A 71 -12.75 -7.62 9.51
C TRP A 71 -11.27 -7.78 9.11
N ASN A 72 -10.73 -9.00 9.13
CA ASN A 72 -9.37 -9.27 8.66
C ASN A 72 -9.23 -9.12 7.14
N TRP A 73 -10.35 -9.14 6.42
CA TRP A 73 -10.37 -8.99 4.96
C TRP A 73 -10.41 -7.54 4.49
N ILE A 74 -10.61 -6.58 5.40
CA ILE A 74 -10.69 -5.16 5.02
C ILE A 74 -9.35 -4.54 4.62
N GLY A 75 -8.23 -5.19 4.89
CA GLY A 75 -6.91 -4.69 4.56
C GLY A 75 -6.73 -4.38 3.06
N GLY A 76 -7.23 -5.24 2.18
CA GLY A 76 -7.21 -5.02 0.74
C GLY A 76 -7.97 -3.76 0.31
N PRO A 77 -9.27 -3.64 0.61
CA PRO A 77 -10.05 -2.42 0.33
C PRO A 77 -9.46 -1.15 0.93
N LEU A 78 -8.94 -1.20 2.16
CA LEU A 78 -8.27 -0.05 2.79
C LEU A 78 -6.98 0.33 2.06
N GLY A 79 -6.20 -0.66 1.60
CA GLY A 79 -5.02 -0.42 0.78
C GLY A 79 -5.37 0.25 -0.55
N ALA A 80 -6.45 -0.20 -1.21
CA ALA A 80 -6.95 0.42 -2.43
C ALA A 80 -7.39 1.87 -2.21
N ALA A 81 -8.12 2.13 -1.12
CA ALA A 81 -8.52 3.49 -0.73
C ALA A 81 -7.29 4.37 -0.46
N PHE A 82 -6.26 3.84 0.17
CA PHE A 82 -5.00 4.57 0.41
C PHE A 82 -4.31 4.94 -0.92
N VAL A 83 -4.16 4.01 -1.84
CA VAL A 83 -3.55 4.27 -3.16
C VAL A 83 -4.33 5.32 -3.92
N LEU A 84 -5.65 5.22 -3.95
CA LEU A 84 -6.52 6.21 -4.59
C LEU A 84 -6.40 7.59 -3.93
N SER A 85 -6.33 7.65 -2.59
CA SER A 85 -6.10 8.90 -1.87
C SER A 85 -4.80 9.58 -2.32
N GLY A 86 -3.74 8.81 -2.48
CA GLY A 86 -2.46 9.31 -2.99
C GLY A 86 -2.59 9.94 -4.37
N THR A 87 -3.24 9.26 -5.31
CA THR A 87 -3.43 9.80 -6.67
C THR A 87 -4.29 11.06 -6.72
N LEU A 88 -5.21 11.23 -5.76
CA LEU A 88 -6.09 12.40 -5.67
C LEU A 88 -5.46 13.57 -4.91
N LEU A 89 -4.75 13.29 -3.82
CA LEU A 89 -4.30 14.32 -2.86
C LEU A 89 -2.86 14.78 -3.09
N VAL A 90 -1.95 13.91 -3.54
CA VAL A 90 -0.55 14.30 -3.79
C VAL A 90 -0.43 15.46 -4.78
N PRO A 91 -1.18 15.52 -5.88
CA PRO A 91 -1.11 16.66 -6.79
C PRO A 91 -1.55 17.98 -6.16
N ARG A 92 -2.35 17.94 -5.10
CA ARG A 92 -2.86 19.12 -4.40
C ARG A 92 -1.98 19.55 -3.23
N LEU A 93 -1.47 18.58 -2.47
CA LEU A 93 -0.75 18.82 -1.22
C LEU A 93 0.77 18.77 -1.38
N GLY A 94 1.24 18.10 -2.42
CA GLY A 94 2.63 17.67 -2.55
C GLY A 94 2.88 16.39 -1.75
N THR A 95 3.87 15.61 -2.19
CA THR A 95 4.19 14.29 -1.61
C THR A 95 4.56 14.38 -0.13
N ALA A 96 5.38 15.35 0.25
CA ALA A 96 5.85 15.49 1.63
C ALA A 96 4.71 15.79 2.61
N THR A 97 3.82 16.73 2.27
CA THR A 97 2.67 17.09 3.11
C THR A 97 1.68 15.94 3.22
N PHE A 98 1.41 15.27 2.10
CA PHE A 98 0.55 14.09 2.08
C PHE A 98 1.08 12.99 3.02
N LEU A 99 2.36 12.66 2.92
CA LEU A 99 2.97 11.62 3.75
C LEU A 99 3.04 12.01 5.23
N ALA A 100 3.32 13.27 5.55
CA ALA A 100 3.29 13.75 6.92
C ALA A 100 1.89 13.58 7.55
N ALA A 101 0.84 13.91 6.81
CA ALA A 101 -0.55 13.70 7.24
C ALA A 101 -0.89 12.22 7.40
N VAL A 102 -0.45 11.37 6.47
CA VAL A 102 -0.61 9.91 6.55
C VAL A 102 0.05 9.35 7.81
N VAL A 103 1.29 9.71 8.07
CA VAL A 103 2.02 9.25 9.27
C VAL A 103 1.33 9.74 10.55
N ALA A 104 0.87 10.99 10.59
CA ALA A 104 0.11 11.51 11.73
C ALA A 104 -1.17 10.70 11.96
N GLY A 105 -1.91 10.37 10.92
CA GLY A 105 -3.10 9.52 11.00
C GLY A 105 -2.78 8.10 11.49
N GLN A 106 -1.73 7.50 10.98
CA GLN A 106 -1.28 6.17 11.41
C GLN A 106 -0.90 6.14 12.89
N LEU A 107 -0.14 7.13 13.35
CA LEU A 107 0.25 7.23 14.76
C LEU A 107 -0.96 7.45 15.67
N ALA A 108 -1.89 8.30 15.27
CA ALA A 108 -3.12 8.53 16.03
C ALA A 108 -3.97 7.27 16.18
N CYS A 109 -4.06 6.44 15.13
CA CYS A 109 -4.82 5.19 15.14
C CYS A 109 -4.09 4.03 15.85
N SER A 110 -2.75 4.13 16.01
CA SER A 110 -1.95 3.05 16.63
C SER A 110 -1.82 3.20 18.14
N LEU A 111 -2.21 4.34 18.70
CA LEU A 111 -2.23 4.62 20.14
C LEU A 111 -3.55 4.16 20.77
#